data_e0cc570ad7363cff4629bbb52c90364d
#
_entry.id   e0cc570ad7363cff4629bbb52c90364d
#
_cell.length_a   1.000
_cell.length_b   1.000
_cell.length_c   1.000
_cell.angle_alpha   90.00
_cell.angle_beta   90.00
_cell.angle_gamma   90.00
#
_symmetry.space_group_name_H-M   'P 1'
#
loop_
_entity.id
_entity.type
_entity.pdbx_description
1 polymer ?
#
loop_
_entity_poly.entity_id
_entity_poly.type
_entity_poly.pdbx_seq_one_letter_code
_entity_poly.pdbx_strand_id
1 'polypeptide(L)'
;DKLEPFDLVFIDADKGNYSNYYEAGLSLLRKGGLILVDNVLWSGKVADPDNQEEDTVAIREFNQKLHQDDRIDLSLLPIGDGLTFARKR
;
A
#
# COMPACT_ATOMS: atom_id res chain seq x y z
N ASP A 1 4.17 25.92 4.71
CA ASP A 1 3.59 25.13 5.76
C ASP A 1 4.61 24.78 6.82
N LYS A 2 4.17 24.67 8.04
CA LYS A 2 5.04 24.41 9.19
C LYS A 2 5.19 22.94 9.52
N LEU A 3 4.47 22.04 8.84
CA LEU A 3 4.55 20.62 9.11
C LEU A 3 5.83 20.04 8.52
N GLU A 4 6.56 19.30 9.33
CA GLU A 4 7.71 18.57 8.85
C GLU A 4 7.25 17.30 8.12
N PRO A 5 7.95 16.88 7.06
CA PRO A 5 7.61 15.64 6.36
C PRO A 5 7.77 14.44 7.28
N PHE A 6 6.91 13.45 7.11
CA PHE A 6 6.99 12.20 7.85
C PHE A 6 8.06 11.29 7.28
N ASP A 7 8.70 10.51 8.15
CA ASP A 7 9.65 9.45 7.77
C ASP A 7 8.94 8.14 7.47
N LEU A 8 7.77 7.91 8.08
CA LEU A 8 7.07 6.63 8.03
C LEU A 8 5.57 6.86 8.08
N VAL A 9 4.86 6.17 7.21
CA VAL A 9 3.40 6.10 7.20
C VAL A 9 2.99 4.64 7.20
N PHE A 10 2.09 4.27 8.10
CA PHE A 10 1.56 2.90 8.17
C PHE A 10 0.10 2.90 7.80
N ILE A 11 -0.29 2.03 6.88
CA ILE A 11 -1.67 1.91 6.40
C ILE A 11 -2.24 0.58 6.84
N ASP A 12 -3.24 0.62 7.70
CA ASP A 12 -4.02 -0.52 8.15
C ASP A 12 -5.45 -0.04 8.37
N ALA A 13 -6.24 -0.06 7.32
CA ALA A 13 -7.55 0.58 7.30
C ALA A 13 -8.52 -0.22 6.44
N ASP A 14 -9.69 0.35 6.14
CA ASP A 14 -10.65 -0.29 5.26
C ASP A 14 -10.10 -0.35 3.82
N LYS A 15 -10.26 -1.52 3.20
CA LYS A 15 -9.55 -1.88 1.97
C LYS A 15 -9.93 -0.98 0.80
N GLY A 16 -11.18 -0.54 0.74
CA GLY A 16 -11.65 0.35 -0.30
C GLY A 16 -10.97 1.72 -0.30
N ASN A 17 -10.33 2.11 0.81
CA ASN A 17 -9.68 3.41 0.94
C ASN A 17 -8.15 3.34 0.93
N TYR A 18 -7.55 2.17 0.71
CA TYR A 18 -6.09 2.03 0.68
C TYR A 18 -5.45 3.01 -0.30
N SER A 19 -6.02 3.15 -1.49
CA SER A 19 -5.47 4.04 -2.50
C SER A 19 -5.48 5.51 -2.05
N ASN A 20 -6.56 5.92 -1.38
CA ASN A 20 -6.68 7.29 -0.86
C ASN A 20 -5.65 7.56 0.24
N TYR A 21 -5.51 6.62 1.18
CA TYR A 21 -4.52 6.75 2.26
C TYR A 21 -3.10 6.71 1.72
N TYR A 22 -2.86 5.90 0.70
CA TYR A 22 -1.55 5.82 0.06
C TYR A 22 -1.17 7.16 -0.58
N GLU A 23 -2.06 7.77 -1.36
CA GLU A 23 -1.77 9.06 -2.00
C GLU A 23 -1.54 10.15 -0.96
N ALA A 24 -2.36 10.20 0.08
CA ALA A 24 -2.19 11.17 1.16
C ALA A 24 -0.86 10.95 1.89
N GLY A 25 -0.54 9.69 2.20
CA GLY A 25 0.71 9.35 2.87
C GLY A 25 1.92 9.69 2.04
N LEU A 26 1.88 9.39 0.75
CA LEU A 26 2.99 9.69 -0.16
C LEU A 26 3.25 11.21 -0.23
N SER A 27 2.18 11.99 -0.21
CA SER A 27 2.27 13.46 -0.20
C SER A 27 2.95 14.00 1.06
N LEU A 28 2.70 13.35 2.21
CA LEU A 28 3.25 13.77 3.50
C LEU A 28 4.65 13.24 3.77
N LEU A 29 5.07 12.24 3.01
CA LEU A 29 6.32 11.52 3.25
C LEU A 29 7.49 12.28 2.65
N ARG A 30 8.64 12.30 3.37
CA ARG A 30 9.86 12.84 2.78
C ARG A 30 10.45 11.87 1.75
N LYS A 31 11.33 12.36 0.89
CA LYS A 31 12.11 11.48 0.00
C LYS A 31 12.90 10.48 0.83
N GLY A 32 12.84 9.23 0.43
CA GLY A 32 13.48 8.15 1.17
C GLY A 32 12.66 7.60 2.32
N GLY A 33 11.53 8.22 2.64
CA GLY A 33 10.62 7.72 3.66
C GLY A 33 9.87 6.48 3.19
N LEU A 34 9.24 5.79 4.14
CA LEU A 34 8.57 4.51 3.89
C LEU A 34 7.07 4.59 4.14
N ILE A 35 6.31 3.95 3.26
CA ILE A 35 4.92 3.59 3.52
C ILE A 35 4.87 2.09 3.73
N LEU A 36 4.29 1.66 4.85
CA LEU A 36 4.04 0.26 5.15
C LEU A 36 2.56 -0.01 5.00
N VAL A 37 2.20 -1.02 4.20
CA VAL A 37 0.80 -1.39 3.97
C VAL A 37 0.60 -2.83 4.37
N ASP A 38 -0.27 -3.07 5.33
CA ASP A 38 -0.57 -4.40 5.84
C ASP A 38 -1.72 -5.06 5.06
N ASN A 39 -1.85 -6.37 5.19
CA ASN A 39 -2.95 -7.18 4.65
C ASN A 39 -3.05 -7.17 3.12
N VAL A 40 -1.93 -6.99 2.43
CA VAL A 40 -1.93 -6.88 0.96
C VAL A 40 -2.14 -8.22 0.24
N LEU A 41 -1.94 -9.34 0.92
CA LEU A 41 -2.23 -10.68 0.37
C LEU A 41 -3.67 -11.12 0.66
N TRP A 42 -4.27 -10.55 1.70
CA TRP A 42 -5.67 -10.79 2.06
C TRP A 42 -5.98 -12.29 2.17
N SER A 43 -5.18 -13.01 2.99
CA SER A 43 -5.27 -14.45 3.17
C SER A 43 -5.13 -15.24 1.86
N GLY A 44 -4.34 -14.70 0.91
CA GLY A 44 -4.14 -15.32 -0.39
C GLY A 44 -5.25 -15.08 -1.39
N LYS A 45 -6.34 -14.41 -1.01
CA LYS A 45 -7.49 -14.18 -1.89
C LYS A 45 -7.14 -13.38 -3.14
N VAL A 46 -6.14 -12.50 -3.06
CA VAL A 46 -5.72 -11.66 -4.19
C VAL A 46 -5.17 -12.50 -5.34
N ALA A 47 -4.66 -13.69 -5.06
CA ALA A 47 -4.13 -14.62 -6.07
C ALA A 47 -5.20 -15.52 -6.69
N ASP A 48 -6.41 -15.53 -6.16
CA ASP A 48 -7.52 -16.33 -6.66
C ASP A 48 -8.31 -15.54 -7.71
N PRO A 49 -8.20 -15.88 -9.00
CA PRO A 49 -8.87 -15.13 -10.06
C PRO A 49 -10.40 -15.20 -9.99
N ASP A 50 -10.94 -16.19 -9.29
CA ASP A 50 -12.38 -16.36 -9.14
C ASP A 50 -12.95 -15.54 -7.98
N ASN A 51 -12.10 -15.02 -7.11
CA ASN A 51 -12.55 -14.23 -5.98
C ASN A 51 -12.80 -12.80 -6.41
N GLN A 52 -14.06 -12.37 -6.43
CA GLN A 52 -14.49 -11.04 -6.83
C GLN A 52 -15.16 -10.29 -5.67
N GLU A 53 -14.88 -10.68 -4.44
CA GLU A 53 -15.34 -9.93 -3.27
C GLU A 53 -14.82 -8.50 -3.34
N GLU A 54 -15.62 -7.55 -2.87
CA GLU A 54 -15.31 -6.12 -2.99
C GLU A 54 -13.95 -5.77 -2.41
N ASP A 55 -13.65 -6.25 -1.21
CA ASP A 55 -12.36 -5.96 -0.56
C ASP A 55 -11.20 -6.61 -1.31
N THR A 56 -11.39 -7.83 -1.82
CA THR A 56 -10.37 -8.53 -2.59
C THR A 56 -10.03 -7.78 -3.87
N VAL A 57 -11.04 -7.33 -4.59
CA VAL A 57 -10.85 -6.55 -5.81
C VAL A 57 -10.13 -5.24 -5.50
N ALA A 58 -10.53 -4.56 -4.43
CA ALA A 58 -9.92 -3.28 -4.03
C ALA A 58 -8.43 -3.45 -3.73
N ILE A 59 -8.05 -4.51 -2.99
CA ILE A 59 -6.64 -4.77 -2.67
C ILE A 59 -5.86 -5.15 -3.92
N ARG A 60 -6.46 -5.97 -4.79
CA ARG A 60 -5.82 -6.39 -6.04
C ARG A 60 -5.51 -5.19 -6.93
N GLU A 61 -6.47 -4.28 -7.07
CA GLU A 61 -6.29 -3.06 -7.85
C GLU A 61 -5.24 -2.15 -7.20
N PHE A 62 -5.26 -2.05 -5.88
CA PHE A 62 -4.27 -1.28 -5.15
C PHE A 62 -2.85 -1.84 -5.36
N ASN A 63 -2.68 -3.16 -5.24
CA ASN A 63 -1.38 -3.80 -5.46
C ASN A 63 -0.86 -3.53 -6.87
N GLN A 64 -1.75 -3.60 -7.86
CA GLN A 64 -1.38 -3.33 -9.25
C GLN A 64 -0.97 -1.87 -9.45
N LYS A 65 -1.68 -0.95 -8.81
CA LYS A 65 -1.34 0.47 -8.84
C LYS A 65 0.06 0.71 -8.30
N LEU A 66 0.42 0.09 -7.18
CA LEU A 66 1.75 0.24 -6.59
C LEU A 66 2.84 -0.31 -7.52
N HIS A 67 2.56 -1.42 -8.18
CA HIS A 67 3.51 -2.04 -9.10
C HIS A 67 3.87 -1.12 -10.27
N GLN A 68 2.96 -0.26 -10.66
CA GLN A 68 3.12 0.66 -11.78
C GLN A 68 3.55 2.06 -11.36
N ASP A 69 3.72 2.30 -10.06
CA ASP A 69 4.05 3.62 -9.55
C ASP A 69 5.55 3.85 -9.55
N ASP A 70 6.01 4.74 -10.41
CA ASP A 70 7.44 5.04 -10.57
C ASP A 70 7.96 6.03 -9.53
N ARG A 71 7.11 6.51 -8.65
CA ARG A 71 7.49 7.41 -7.55
C ARG A 71 8.07 6.67 -6.36
N ILE A 72 8.02 5.34 -6.36
CA ILE A 72 8.43 4.51 -5.23
C ILE A 72 9.32 3.36 -5.67
N ASP A 73 10.08 2.84 -4.72
CA ASP A 73 10.70 1.53 -4.79
C ASP A 73 9.85 0.59 -3.93
N LEU A 74 9.48 -0.56 -4.49
CA LEU A 74 8.48 -1.44 -3.91
C LEU A 74 9.09 -2.76 -3.48
N SER A 75 8.70 -3.24 -2.30
CA SER A 75 9.09 -4.54 -1.79
C SER A 75 7.94 -5.16 -1.02
N LEU A 76 7.69 -6.45 -1.24
CA LEU A 76 6.63 -7.18 -0.55
C LEU A 76 7.25 -8.26 0.30
N LEU A 77 6.88 -8.30 1.58
CA LEU A 77 7.31 -9.35 2.50
C LEU A 77 6.11 -10.25 2.84
N PRO A 78 6.25 -11.58 2.69
CA PRO A 78 5.17 -12.51 3.01
C PRO A 78 5.08 -12.79 4.51
N ILE A 79 4.98 -11.74 5.31
CA ILE A 79 4.85 -11.83 6.76
C ILE A 79 3.37 -11.64 7.09
N GLY A 80 2.80 -12.57 7.87
CA GLY A 80 1.39 -12.52 8.19
C GLY A 80 0.54 -12.51 6.93
N ASP A 81 -0.30 -11.52 6.75
CA ASP A 81 -1.19 -11.37 5.60
C ASP A 81 -0.56 -10.53 4.46
N GLY A 82 0.75 -10.44 4.46
CA GLY A 82 1.52 -9.67 3.50
C GLY A 82 1.75 -8.24 3.96
N LEU A 83 3.00 -7.79 3.83
CA LEU A 83 3.39 -6.43 4.20
C LEU A 83 4.16 -5.80 3.05
N THR A 84 3.64 -4.71 2.53
CA THR A 84 4.28 -3.97 1.44
C THR A 84 5.09 -2.81 2.01
N PHE A 85 6.31 -2.67 1.50
CA PHE A 85 7.18 -1.54 1.78
C PHE A 85 7.28 -0.71 0.51
N ALA A 86 6.86 0.55 0.58
CA ALA A 86 6.99 1.50 -0.52
C ALA A 86 7.89 2.64 -0.07
N ARG A 87 9.07 2.75 -0.67
CA ARG A 87 10.03 3.81 -0.35
C ARG A 87 9.88 4.93 -1.38
N LYS A 88 9.63 6.14 -0.91
CA LYS A 88 9.48 7.30 -1.78
C LYS A 88 10.82 7.68 -2.40
N ARG A 89 10.85 7.73 -3.70
CA ARG A 89 12.04 8.18 -4.45
C ARG A 89 12.29 9.67 -4.34
#